data_6b93b8f8a73d539b22a6e3b2b9e10028
#
_entry.id   6b93b8f8a73d539b22a6e3b2b9e10028
#
_cell.length_a   1.000
_cell.length_b   1.000
_cell.length_c   1.000
_cell.angle_alpha   90.00
_cell.angle_beta   90.00
_cell.angle_gamma   90.00
#
_symmetry.space_group_name_H-M   'P 1'
#
loop_
_entity.id
_entity.type
_entity.pdbx_description
1 polymer ?
#
loop_
_entity_poly.entity_id
_entity_poly.type
_entity_poly.pdbx_seq_one_letter_code
_entity_poly.pdbx_strand_id
1 'polypeptide(L)'
;MRFMLAVAGLLASVAFAQSEIDTEVRSIQAQIAAIQQEQQSVYQQFQMLQTFKRDEQLAANPLVIENSPVYSRDNAPPNYDDMVREKQARQDRIRQYGNDLNVLYDRYQALEQQKQALFARLRDLTSAR
;
A
#
# COMPACT_ATOMS: atom_id res chain seq x y z
N MET A 1 16.79 -61.69 19.66
CA MET A 1 15.87 -61.01 18.75
C MET A 1 15.08 -59.92 19.49
N ARG A 2 15.72 -58.90 20.03
CA ARG A 2 15.06 -57.82 20.76
C ARG A 2 15.60 -56.40 20.50
N PHE A 3 16.27 -56.19 19.35
CA PHE A 3 16.91 -54.90 19.01
C PHE A 3 16.39 -54.24 17.72
N MET A 4 15.24 -54.65 17.15
CA MET A 4 14.78 -54.12 15.87
C MET A 4 13.55 -53.20 15.97
N LEU A 5 13.05 -52.82 17.16
CA LEU A 5 11.85 -52.01 17.33
C LEU A 5 12.10 -50.55 17.67
N ALA A 6 13.35 -50.13 17.90
CA ALA A 6 13.66 -48.77 18.34
C ALA A 6 13.94 -47.78 17.18
N VAL A 7 14.18 -48.25 15.95
CA VAL A 7 14.57 -47.40 14.82
C VAL A 7 13.38 -46.83 14.06
N ALA A 8 12.20 -47.48 14.10
CA ALA A 8 11.00 -47.03 13.39
C ALA A 8 10.35 -45.78 14.01
N GLY A 9 10.53 -45.56 15.30
CA GLY A 9 9.95 -44.39 15.99
C GLY A 9 10.65 -43.06 15.72
N LEU A 10 11.95 -43.08 15.43
CA LEU A 10 12.74 -41.89 15.15
C LEU A 10 12.50 -41.34 13.74
N LEU A 11 12.20 -42.18 12.76
CA LEU A 11 11.93 -41.77 11.39
C LEU A 11 10.55 -41.11 11.26
N ALA A 12 9.56 -41.55 12.04
CA ALA A 12 8.23 -40.94 12.01
C ALA A 12 8.22 -39.52 12.58
N SER A 13 8.96 -39.24 13.66
CA SER A 13 9.04 -37.90 14.26
C SER A 13 9.73 -36.88 13.36
N VAL A 14 10.74 -37.29 12.58
CA VAL A 14 11.41 -36.41 11.59
C VAL A 14 10.47 -36.08 10.43
N ALA A 15 9.65 -37.02 9.96
CA ALA A 15 8.70 -36.79 8.87
C ALA A 15 7.56 -35.82 9.30
N PHE A 16 7.07 -35.90 10.53
CA PHE A 16 6.09 -34.94 11.06
C PHE A 16 6.64 -33.53 11.20
N ALA A 17 7.84 -33.38 11.76
CA ALA A 17 8.53 -32.09 11.89
C ALA A 17 8.79 -31.44 10.51
N GLN A 18 9.18 -32.23 9.51
CA GLN A 18 9.39 -31.76 8.13
C GLN A 18 8.07 -31.28 7.49
N SER A 19 6.98 -32.00 7.71
CA SER A 19 5.64 -31.64 7.21
C SER A 19 5.13 -30.34 7.83
N GLU A 20 5.37 -30.12 9.13
CA GLU A 20 5.01 -28.86 9.82
C GLU A 20 5.81 -27.67 9.28
N ILE A 21 7.12 -27.83 9.07
CA ILE A 21 7.99 -26.80 8.47
C ILE A 21 7.52 -26.46 7.05
N ASP A 22 7.21 -27.45 6.22
CA ASP A 22 6.73 -27.23 4.86
C ASP A 22 5.37 -26.48 4.84
N THR A 23 4.49 -26.78 5.77
CA THR A 23 3.21 -26.07 5.93
C THR A 23 3.42 -24.62 6.35
N GLU A 24 4.32 -24.38 7.31
CA GLU A 24 4.68 -23.02 7.76
C GLU A 24 5.32 -22.21 6.63
N VAL A 25 6.25 -22.79 5.87
CA VAL A 25 6.87 -22.16 4.70
C VAL A 25 5.81 -21.74 3.67
N ARG A 26 4.87 -22.60 3.33
CA ARG A 26 3.79 -22.27 2.40
C ARG A 26 2.90 -21.15 2.93
N SER A 27 2.57 -21.17 4.22
CA SER A 27 1.79 -20.10 4.87
C SER A 27 2.52 -18.76 4.79
N ILE A 28 3.80 -18.72 5.10
CA ILE A 28 4.62 -17.50 5.01
C ILE A 28 4.71 -16.99 3.56
N GLN A 29 4.92 -17.87 2.60
CA GLN A 29 4.93 -17.49 1.18
C GLN A 29 3.59 -16.89 0.72
N ALA A 30 2.47 -17.45 1.17
CA ALA A 30 1.14 -16.90 0.89
C ALA A 30 0.94 -15.52 1.53
N GLN A 31 1.42 -15.31 2.75
CA GLN A 31 1.38 -14.02 3.43
C GLN A 31 2.25 -12.97 2.72
N ILE A 32 3.44 -13.33 2.28
CA ILE A 32 4.33 -12.45 1.50
C ILE A 32 3.64 -12.03 0.20
N ALA A 33 3.03 -12.97 -0.52
CA ALA A 33 2.29 -12.67 -1.75
C ALA A 33 1.12 -11.72 -1.51
N ALA A 34 0.35 -11.92 -0.44
CA ALA A 34 -0.74 -11.02 -0.05
C ALA A 34 -0.23 -9.61 0.28
N ILE A 35 0.87 -9.49 1.02
CA ILE A 35 1.49 -8.20 1.33
C ILE A 35 1.98 -7.50 0.07
N GLN A 36 2.60 -8.20 -0.87
CA GLN A 36 3.04 -7.63 -2.14
C GLN A 36 1.87 -7.10 -2.96
N GLN A 37 0.76 -7.81 -3.00
CA GLN A 37 -0.46 -7.37 -3.67
C GLN A 37 -1.02 -6.11 -3.00
N GLU A 38 -1.05 -6.07 -1.68
CA GLU A 38 -1.49 -4.89 -0.92
C GLU A 38 -0.55 -3.69 -1.14
N GLN A 39 0.76 -3.89 -1.15
CA GLN A 39 1.73 -2.85 -1.47
C GLN A 39 1.51 -2.26 -2.86
N GLN A 40 1.21 -3.11 -3.85
CA GLN A 40 0.90 -2.65 -5.20
C GLN A 40 -0.38 -1.80 -5.23
N SER A 41 -1.42 -2.20 -4.51
CA SER A 41 -2.66 -1.43 -4.37
C SER A 41 -2.43 -0.08 -3.71
N VAL A 42 -1.68 -0.05 -2.60
CA VAL A 42 -1.31 1.20 -1.90
C VAL A 42 -0.51 2.13 -2.82
N TYR A 43 0.41 1.59 -3.60
CA TYR A 43 1.21 2.37 -4.55
C TYR A 43 0.36 2.99 -5.67
N GLN A 44 -0.60 2.25 -6.21
CA GLN A 44 -1.54 2.76 -7.21
C GLN A 44 -2.41 3.90 -6.63
N GLN A 45 -2.92 3.73 -5.42
CA GLN A 45 -3.67 4.78 -4.72
C GLN A 45 -2.81 6.02 -4.48
N PHE A 46 -1.56 5.82 -4.09
CA PHE A 46 -0.59 6.92 -3.90
C PHE A 46 -0.37 7.71 -5.20
N GLN A 47 -0.16 7.05 -6.32
CA GLN A 47 -0.01 7.70 -7.63
C GLN A 47 -1.27 8.47 -8.03
N MET A 48 -2.44 7.89 -7.82
CA MET A 48 -3.73 8.52 -8.12
C MET A 48 -3.92 9.80 -7.29
N LEU A 49 -3.67 9.74 -5.98
CA LEU A 49 -3.76 10.90 -5.10
C LEU A 49 -2.72 11.99 -5.43
N GLN A 50 -1.51 11.61 -5.82
CA GLN A 50 -0.52 12.58 -6.31
C GLN A 50 -1.02 13.31 -7.55
N THR A 51 -1.65 12.60 -8.47
CA THR A 51 -2.23 13.20 -9.68
C THR A 51 -3.34 14.18 -9.31
N PHE A 52 -4.28 13.78 -8.47
CA PHE A 52 -5.37 14.66 -8.01
C PHE A 52 -4.85 15.90 -7.29
N LYS A 53 -3.89 15.74 -6.40
CA LYS A 53 -3.25 16.88 -5.73
C LYS A 53 -2.60 17.85 -6.71
N ARG A 54 -1.87 17.32 -7.69
CA ARG A 54 -1.22 18.13 -8.73
C ARG A 54 -2.26 18.86 -9.59
N ASP A 55 -3.32 18.18 -10.00
CA ASP A 55 -4.37 18.76 -10.84
C ASP A 55 -5.09 19.90 -10.10
N GLU A 56 -5.37 19.73 -8.79
CA GLU A 56 -5.93 20.81 -7.95
C GLU A 56 -4.95 21.98 -7.78
N GLN A 57 -3.65 21.72 -7.67
CA GLN A 57 -2.63 22.75 -7.58
C GLN A 57 -2.49 23.53 -8.89
N LEU A 58 -2.55 22.86 -10.03
CA LEU A 58 -2.52 23.49 -11.34
C LEU A 58 -3.78 24.32 -11.60
N ALA A 59 -4.97 23.82 -11.22
CA ALA A 59 -6.22 24.54 -11.33
C ALA A 59 -6.27 25.79 -10.42
N ALA A 60 -5.50 25.80 -9.33
CA ALA A 60 -5.36 26.97 -8.44
C ALA A 60 -4.43 28.06 -9.00
N ASN A 61 -3.66 27.77 -10.07
CA ASN A 61 -2.72 28.71 -10.66
C ASN A 61 -3.46 29.70 -11.58
N PRO A 62 -3.42 31.02 -11.32
CA PRO A 62 -4.13 32.02 -12.14
C PRO A 62 -3.65 32.08 -13.61
N LEU A 63 -2.46 31.57 -13.93
CA LEU A 63 -1.92 31.55 -15.30
C LEU A 63 -2.68 30.54 -16.20
N VAL A 64 -3.41 29.59 -15.64
CA VAL A 64 -4.19 28.60 -16.41
C VAL A 64 -5.59 29.16 -16.76
N ILE A 65 -6.07 30.16 -16.04
CA ILE A 65 -7.39 30.74 -16.22
C ILE A 65 -7.45 31.69 -17.43
N GLU A 66 -6.31 32.28 -17.83
CA GLU A 66 -6.25 33.22 -18.97
C GLU A 66 -6.47 32.58 -20.34
N ASN A 67 -6.34 31.27 -20.47
CA ASN A 67 -6.49 30.54 -21.75
C ASN A 67 -7.75 29.68 -21.86
N SER A 68 -8.69 29.79 -20.93
CA SER A 68 -10.00 29.14 -21.06
C SER A 68 -10.97 30.07 -21.83
N PRO A 69 -11.36 29.74 -23.07
CA PRO A 69 -12.30 30.54 -23.84
C PRO A 69 -13.75 30.26 -23.38
N VAL A 70 -14.03 30.43 -22.11
CA VAL A 70 -15.41 30.33 -21.60
C VAL A 70 -15.89 31.71 -21.12
N TYR A 71 -15.86 32.66 -22.02
CA TYR A 71 -16.74 33.81 -21.92
C TYR A 71 -18.07 33.46 -22.58
N SER A 72 -18.89 32.73 -21.87
CA SER A 72 -20.29 32.61 -22.19
C SER A 72 -20.94 34.00 -21.97
N ARG A 73 -21.60 34.52 -22.97
CA ARG A 73 -22.18 35.87 -23.02
C ARG A 73 -23.29 36.18 -21.98
N ASP A 74 -23.61 35.23 -21.11
CA ASP A 74 -24.69 35.31 -20.12
C ASP A 74 -24.19 35.39 -18.66
N ASN A 75 -22.91 35.65 -18.42
CA ASN A 75 -22.44 35.63 -17.06
C ASN A 75 -22.50 36.98 -16.39
N ALA A 76 -23.39 37.06 -15.42
CA ALA A 76 -23.26 38.00 -14.31
C ALA A 76 -21.83 37.94 -13.75
N PRO A 77 -21.21 39.07 -13.30
CA PRO A 77 -19.87 39.04 -12.74
C PRO A 77 -19.80 38.00 -11.64
N PRO A 78 -18.72 37.12 -11.61
CA PRO A 78 -18.61 36.07 -10.61
C PRO A 78 -18.71 36.68 -9.22
N ASN A 79 -19.58 36.12 -8.38
CA ASN A 79 -19.74 36.56 -7.01
C ASN A 79 -18.40 36.34 -6.28
N TYR A 80 -17.81 37.39 -5.76
CA TYR A 80 -16.53 37.35 -5.05
C TYR A 80 -16.55 36.33 -3.90
N ASP A 81 -17.67 36.20 -3.20
CA ASP A 81 -17.84 35.26 -2.09
C ASP A 81 -17.77 33.79 -2.59
N ASP A 82 -18.34 33.52 -3.75
CA ASP A 82 -18.26 32.17 -4.35
C ASP A 82 -16.82 31.81 -4.77
N MET A 83 -16.09 32.79 -5.31
CA MET A 83 -14.67 32.59 -5.65
C MET A 83 -13.81 32.30 -4.41
N VAL A 84 -14.04 33.02 -3.30
CA VAL A 84 -13.34 32.80 -2.04
C VAL A 84 -13.66 31.41 -1.48
N ARG A 85 -14.93 30.99 -1.49
CA ARG A 85 -15.36 29.67 -1.02
C ARG A 85 -14.73 28.56 -1.86
N GLU A 86 -14.71 28.70 -3.18
CA GLU A 86 -14.11 27.72 -4.08
C GLU A 86 -12.60 27.59 -3.83
N LYS A 87 -11.92 28.73 -3.65
CA LYS A 87 -10.49 28.74 -3.31
C LYS A 87 -10.20 28.01 -2.00
N GLN A 88 -11.00 28.28 -0.96
CA GLN A 88 -10.87 27.60 0.34
C GLN A 88 -11.13 26.09 0.20
N ALA A 89 -12.21 25.71 -0.47
CA ALA A 89 -12.54 24.31 -0.71
C ALA A 89 -11.41 23.56 -1.44
N ARG A 90 -10.78 24.22 -2.42
CA ARG A 90 -9.64 23.67 -3.15
C ARG A 90 -8.40 23.50 -2.25
N GLN A 91 -8.10 24.49 -1.42
CA GLN A 91 -7.00 24.40 -0.47
C GLN A 91 -7.22 23.27 0.55
N ASP A 92 -8.46 23.10 1.01
CA ASP A 92 -8.81 22.01 1.92
C ASP A 92 -8.65 20.64 1.26
N ARG A 93 -9.06 20.49 -0.02
CA ARG A 93 -8.82 19.24 -0.78
C ARG A 93 -7.34 18.96 -0.95
N ILE A 94 -6.52 19.95 -1.29
CA ILE A 94 -5.07 19.80 -1.42
C ILE A 94 -4.45 19.35 -0.10
N ARG A 95 -4.89 19.92 1.02
CA ARG A 95 -4.44 19.53 2.36
C ARG A 95 -4.85 18.09 2.69
N GLN A 96 -6.09 17.73 2.39
CA GLN A 96 -6.60 16.38 2.59
C GLN A 96 -5.81 15.35 1.78
N TYR A 97 -5.57 15.60 0.49
CA TYR A 97 -4.72 14.72 -0.33
C TYR A 97 -3.31 14.59 0.22
N GLY A 98 -2.76 15.67 0.78
CA GLY A 98 -1.46 15.63 1.46
C GLY A 98 -1.46 14.69 2.67
N ASN A 99 -2.49 14.76 3.49
CA ASN A 99 -2.64 13.88 4.66
C ASN A 99 -2.84 12.42 4.23
N ASP A 100 -3.70 12.18 3.23
CA ASP A 100 -3.96 10.83 2.72
C ASP A 100 -2.70 10.20 2.09
N LEU A 101 -1.88 10.99 1.40
CA LEU A 101 -0.57 10.54 0.89
C LEU A 101 0.38 10.11 2.01
N ASN A 102 0.40 10.84 3.13
CA ASN A 102 1.22 10.46 4.29
C ASN A 102 0.72 9.15 4.91
N VAL A 103 -0.59 8.96 5.03
CA VAL A 103 -1.19 7.72 5.53
C VAL A 103 -0.84 6.53 4.64
N LEU A 104 -0.92 6.69 3.31
CA LEU A 104 -0.54 5.64 2.37
C LEU A 104 0.95 5.33 2.42
N TYR A 105 1.79 6.34 2.59
CA TYR A 105 3.23 6.15 2.76
C TYR A 105 3.55 5.34 4.02
N ASP A 106 2.96 5.70 5.15
CA ASP A 106 3.13 4.99 6.42
C ASP A 106 2.66 3.53 6.31
N ARG A 107 1.52 3.31 5.63
CA ARG A 107 1.02 1.96 5.37
C ARG A 107 1.98 1.15 4.51
N TYR A 108 2.52 1.74 3.45
CA TYR A 108 3.50 1.08 2.60
C TYR A 108 4.75 0.68 3.40
N GLN A 109 5.24 1.56 4.27
CA GLN A 109 6.38 1.27 5.15
C GLN A 109 6.07 0.15 6.14
N ALA A 110 4.88 0.15 6.74
CA ALA A 110 4.46 -0.92 7.65
C ALA A 110 4.38 -2.28 6.94
N LEU A 111 3.86 -2.33 5.73
CA LEU A 111 3.81 -3.53 4.89
C LEU A 111 5.22 -4.01 4.51
N GLU A 112 6.14 -3.10 4.23
CA GLU A 112 7.54 -3.44 3.96
C GLU A 112 8.20 -4.08 5.18
N GLN A 113 8.00 -3.53 6.38
CA GLN A 113 8.52 -4.11 7.62
C GLN A 113 7.95 -5.51 7.89
N GLN A 114 6.66 -5.70 7.68
CA GLN A 114 6.02 -7.03 7.82
C GLN A 114 6.61 -8.03 6.82
N LYS A 115 6.80 -7.62 5.59
CA LYS A 115 7.41 -8.44 4.54
C LYS A 115 8.84 -8.85 4.92
N GLN A 116 9.65 -7.92 5.41
CA GLN A 116 11.02 -8.21 5.86
C GLN A 116 11.05 -9.20 7.03
N ALA A 117 10.13 -9.06 7.99
CA ALA A 117 10.01 -10.00 9.10
C ALA A 117 9.64 -11.42 8.63
N LEU A 118 8.75 -11.53 7.64
CA LEU A 118 8.37 -12.82 7.05
C LEU A 118 9.53 -13.44 6.26
N PHE A 119 10.30 -12.66 5.52
CA PHE A 119 11.50 -13.16 4.84
C PHE A 119 12.56 -13.64 5.83
N ALA A 120 12.76 -12.95 6.95
CA ALA A 120 13.67 -13.39 8.00
C ALA A 120 13.20 -14.72 8.59
N ARG A 121 11.91 -14.89 8.89
CA ARG A 121 11.34 -16.14 9.37
C ARG A 121 11.49 -17.27 8.36
N LEU A 122 11.24 -17.00 7.08
CA LEU A 122 11.40 -17.96 6.01
C LEU A 122 12.86 -18.44 5.91
N ARG A 123 13.81 -17.53 6.01
CA ARG A 123 15.25 -17.87 6.00
C ARG A 123 15.63 -18.74 7.19
N ASP A 124 15.14 -18.43 8.38
CA ASP A 124 15.41 -19.23 9.58
C ASP A 124 14.87 -20.66 9.43
N LEU A 125 13.66 -20.82 8.89
CA LEU A 125 13.07 -22.13 8.64
C LEU A 125 13.81 -22.93 7.55
N THR A 126 14.30 -22.26 6.53
CA THR A 126 15.06 -22.91 5.44
C THR A 126 16.50 -23.24 5.84
N SER A 127 17.11 -22.47 6.73
CA SER A 127 18.47 -22.75 7.24
C SER A 127 18.49 -23.83 8.32
N ALA A 128 17.35 -24.14 8.94
CA ALA A 128 17.20 -25.25 9.90
C ALA A 128 17.12 -26.63 9.24
N ARG A 129 17.12 -26.70 7.90
CA ARG A 129 17.20 -27.93 7.10
C ARG A 129 18.66 -28.29 6.88
#